data_a8330ba663aad4f522ea2e17f781c1fb
#
_entry.id   a8330ba663aad4f522ea2e17f781c1fb
#
_cell.length_a   1.000
_cell.length_b   1.000
_cell.length_c   1.000
_cell.angle_alpha   90.00
_cell.angle_beta   90.00
_cell.angle_gamma   90.00
#
_symmetry.space_group_name_H-M   'P 1'
#
loop_
_entity.id
_entity.type
_entity.pdbx_description
1 polymer ?
#
loop_
_entity_poly.entity_id
_entity_poly.type
_entity_poly.pdbx_seq_one_letter_code
_entity_poly.pdbx_strand_id
1 'polypeptide(L)'
;MRILFAGIIARYPLGGVTWCSLMYLLGLRSLGHEVFYVEDTGECIYDPEQNTRSLDPAYGLAYIDHALRPYGLGDSWSFVNYDGTYHGRSREDVAAFARSADLFINLSGGTWFWRDEYASIPRRAFIDSDPAFTQLSIAKNEDWYVKFFRGFTHLFTFGANIGTPASPVPTGDFVWHKTWQPVVTSLWHTDAPPRRDRYTSVMSWTIESFTDVGGNKDIEFLRFIDLPARTGPRFELAVNGPERLLQENGWATVPAMQVSRTPGGYRDFIQSSRGEFGVAKHTYVATRSGWFSDRTECYLAAGRPAIVQDTGWTSHLPSDAGLLAFSSIDEAADAIERVDADYARHARAASDIADAHFEAGRVLSSLVERASMGGRHFADSASERGERAAEGQWTVQRTPATAASEESEGKPSGMR
;
A
#
# COMPACT_ATOMS: atom_id res chain seq x y z
N MET A 1 -11.33 11.68 18.75
CA MET A 1 -11.68 10.25 18.84
C MET A 1 -10.46 9.46 19.31
N ARG A 2 -10.69 8.29 19.87
CA ARG A 2 -9.65 7.28 20.13
C ARG A 2 -9.69 6.24 19.01
N ILE A 3 -8.58 6.05 18.32
CA ILE A 3 -8.51 5.23 17.09
C ILE A 3 -7.46 4.14 17.28
N LEU A 4 -7.90 2.88 17.22
CA LEU A 4 -7.01 1.73 17.11
C LEU A 4 -6.69 1.52 15.62
N PHE A 5 -5.42 1.58 15.27
CA PHE A 5 -4.96 1.47 13.88
C PHE A 5 -4.11 0.23 13.68
N ALA A 6 -4.53 -0.64 12.77
CA ALA A 6 -3.77 -1.84 12.40
C ALA A 6 -3.04 -1.65 11.07
N GLY A 7 -1.75 -1.98 11.05
CA GLY A 7 -0.88 -1.90 9.87
C GLY A 7 0.16 -3.02 9.81
N ILE A 8 1.18 -2.89 8.96
CA ILE A 8 2.13 -3.96 8.63
C ILE A 8 3.60 -3.51 8.63
N ILE A 9 3.96 -2.58 9.54
CA ILE A 9 5.33 -1.99 9.58
C ILE A 9 6.38 -3.03 9.97
N ALA A 10 6.11 -3.82 11.02
CA ALA A 10 7.06 -4.82 11.51
C ALA A 10 7.11 -6.04 10.59
N ARG A 11 5.98 -6.42 10.01
CA ARG A 11 5.90 -7.54 9.06
C ARG A 11 6.70 -7.29 7.78
N TYR A 12 6.62 -6.06 7.27
CA TYR A 12 7.38 -5.62 6.11
C TYR A 12 8.18 -4.36 6.46
N PRO A 13 9.35 -4.52 7.11
CA PRO A 13 10.17 -3.41 7.60
C PRO A 13 10.86 -2.69 6.43
N LEU A 14 10.08 -1.99 5.63
CA LEU A 14 10.46 -1.27 4.44
C LEU A 14 9.98 0.18 4.50
N GLY A 15 10.81 1.10 4.03
CA GLY A 15 10.55 2.54 4.12
C GLY A 15 9.21 2.96 3.52
N GLY A 16 8.84 2.46 2.34
CA GLY A 16 7.55 2.76 1.71
C GLY A 16 6.36 2.24 2.51
N VAL A 17 6.40 0.98 2.97
CA VAL A 17 5.36 0.38 3.81
C VAL A 17 5.20 1.15 5.13
N THR A 18 6.32 1.58 5.70
CA THR A 18 6.31 2.38 6.93
C THR A 18 5.64 3.72 6.71
N TRP A 19 5.97 4.43 5.64
CA TRP A 19 5.35 5.72 5.33
C TRP A 19 3.86 5.59 5.08
N CYS A 20 3.42 4.51 4.43
CA CYS A 20 2.00 4.26 4.23
C CYS A 20 1.24 4.30 5.57
N SER A 21 1.72 3.61 6.61
CA SER A 21 1.09 3.65 7.95
C SER A 21 1.35 4.95 8.72
N LEU A 22 2.59 5.46 8.69
CA LEU A 22 2.96 6.68 9.42
C LEU A 22 2.12 7.89 9.04
N MET A 23 1.78 8.05 7.76
CA MET A 23 0.98 9.18 7.30
C MET A 23 -0.44 9.16 7.88
N TYR A 24 -1.03 7.97 8.04
CA TYR A 24 -2.30 7.83 8.78
C TYR A 24 -2.14 8.22 10.25
N LEU A 25 -1.14 7.64 10.93
CA LEU A 25 -0.94 7.89 12.35
C LEU A 25 -0.68 9.37 12.65
N LEU A 26 0.19 10.01 11.87
CA LEU A 26 0.55 11.42 12.06
C LEU A 26 -0.58 12.35 11.64
N GLY A 27 -1.25 12.05 10.54
CA GLY A 27 -2.39 12.83 10.07
C GLY A 27 -3.58 12.77 11.05
N LEU A 28 -3.91 11.59 11.58
CA LEU A 28 -4.97 11.44 12.59
C LEU A 28 -4.62 12.21 13.89
N ARG A 29 -3.35 12.15 14.31
CA ARG A 29 -2.91 12.94 15.48
C ARG A 29 -2.98 14.44 15.23
N SER A 30 -2.63 14.92 14.04
CA SER A 30 -2.74 16.34 13.69
C SER A 30 -4.18 16.85 13.72
N LEU A 31 -5.15 15.97 13.48
CA LEU A 31 -6.59 16.24 13.63
C LEU A 31 -7.08 16.14 15.09
N GLY A 32 -6.18 15.93 16.06
CA GLY A 32 -6.53 15.85 17.47
C GLY A 32 -7.06 14.49 17.93
N HIS A 33 -6.84 13.43 17.16
CA HIS A 33 -7.21 12.08 17.56
C HIS A 33 -6.09 11.42 18.38
N GLU A 34 -6.47 10.61 19.38
CA GLU A 34 -5.56 9.71 20.07
C GLU A 34 -5.46 8.41 19.28
N VAL A 35 -4.23 8.02 18.90
CA VAL A 35 -4.00 6.83 18.09
C VAL A 35 -3.14 5.80 18.82
N PHE A 36 -3.49 4.53 18.64
CA PHE A 36 -2.70 3.40 19.06
C PHE A 36 -2.49 2.46 17.89
N TYR A 37 -1.24 2.09 17.62
CA TYR A 37 -0.87 1.20 16.53
C TYR A 37 -0.87 -0.25 17.00
N VAL A 38 -1.47 -1.14 16.23
CA VAL A 38 -1.39 -2.60 16.46
C VAL A 38 -0.99 -3.30 15.16
N GLU A 39 -0.20 -4.34 15.27
CA GLU A 39 0.10 -5.24 14.16
C GLU A 39 -0.11 -6.67 14.62
N ASP A 40 -1.06 -7.37 13.99
CA ASP A 40 -1.57 -8.67 14.44
C ASP A 40 -1.96 -9.51 13.23
N THR A 41 -0.98 -9.72 12.33
CA THR A 41 -1.23 -10.39 11.05
C THR A 41 -1.36 -11.91 11.16
N GLY A 42 -0.84 -12.50 12.25
CA GLY A 42 -0.76 -13.96 12.40
C GLY A 42 0.27 -14.62 11.47
N GLU A 43 1.12 -13.83 10.80
CA GLU A 43 2.08 -14.31 9.81
C GLU A 43 3.52 -14.00 10.22
N CYS A 44 4.46 -14.68 9.56
CA CYS A 44 5.90 -14.41 9.70
C CYS A 44 6.24 -13.00 9.23
N ILE A 45 7.28 -12.41 9.83
CA ILE A 45 7.86 -11.16 9.35
C ILE A 45 8.81 -11.41 8.16
N TYR A 46 8.99 -10.41 7.33
CA TYR A 46 10.06 -10.39 6.35
C TYR A 46 11.34 -9.84 6.98
N ASP A 47 12.43 -10.60 6.93
CA ASP A 47 13.75 -10.15 7.33
C ASP A 47 14.51 -9.70 6.07
N PRO A 48 14.74 -8.39 5.87
CA PRO A 48 15.39 -7.88 4.68
C PRO A 48 16.90 -8.12 4.66
N GLU A 49 17.55 -8.44 5.79
CA GLU A 49 18.97 -8.77 5.84
C GLU A 49 19.22 -10.18 5.34
N GLN A 50 18.31 -11.09 5.66
CA GLN A 50 18.36 -12.48 5.21
C GLN A 50 17.57 -12.70 3.92
N ASN A 51 16.80 -11.70 3.47
CA ASN A 51 15.89 -11.78 2.32
C ASN A 51 14.94 -12.99 2.40
N THR A 52 14.39 -13.25 3.58
CA THR A 52 13.50 -14.38 3.84
C THR A 52 12.41 -14.05 4.84
N ARG A 53 11.43 -14.93 4.96
CA ARG A 53 10.43 -14.87 6.04
C ARG A 53 11.00 -15.51 7.30
N SER A 54 10.84 -14.87 8.45
CA SER A 54 11.34 -15.31 9.74
C SER A 54 10.23 -15.39 10.78
N LEU A 55 10.30 -16.41 11.64
CA LEU A 55 9.46 -16.52 12.83
C LEU A 55 10.02 -15.70 14.01
N ASP A 56 11.32 -15.37 13.96
CA ASP A 56 11.93 -14.47 14.93
C ASP A 56 11.54 -13.02 14.61
N PRO A 57 10.80 -12.33 15.49
CA PRO A 57 10.36 -10.97 15.27
C PRO A 57 11.42 -9.90 15.55
N ALA A 58 12.62 -10.25 16.00
CA ALA A 58 13.62 -9.31 16.53
C ALA A 58 13.91 -8.15 15.57
N TYR A 59 14.11 -8.42 14.27
CA TYR A 59 14.36 -7.37 13.28
C TYR A 59 13.16 -6.42 13.15
N GLY A 60 11.95 -6.95 12.99
CA GLY A 60 10.72 -6.16 12.86
C GLY A 60 10.43 -5.32 14.10
N LEU A 61 10.68 -5.87 15.29
CA LEU A 61 10.48 -5.16 16.56
C LEU A 61 11.45 -3.98 16.72
N ALA A 62 12.73 -4.20 16.41
CA ALA A 62 13.71 -3.12 16.44
C ALA A 62 13.38 -2.04 15.40
N TYR A 63 12.90 -2.46 14.23
CA TYR A 63 12.54 -1.56 13.14
C TYR A 63 11.31 -0.70 13.50
N ILE A 64 10.23 -1.29 14.00
CA ILE A 64 9.01 -0.53 14.33
C ILE A 64 9.26 0.49 15.44
N ASP A 65 10.01 0.12 16.48
CA ASP A 65 10.38 1.04 17.54
C ASP A 65 11.19 2.23 16.99
N HIS A 66 12.19 1.93 16.16
CA HIS A 66 13.01 2.97 15.51
C HIS A 66 12.19 3.87 14.57
N ALA A 67 11.22 3.31 13.86
CA ALA A 67 10.38 4.05 12.93
C ALA A 67 9.36 4.96 13.64
N LEU A 68 8.78 4.53 14.76
CA LEU A 68 7.71 5.24 15.44
C LEU A 68 8.21 6.23 16.51
N ARG A 69 9.32 5.95 17.16
CA ARG A 69 9.87 6.75 18.25
C ARG A 69 10.16 8.21 17.92
N PRO A 70 10.75 8.57 16.74
CA PRO A 70 11.00 9.96 16.37
C PRO A 70 9.74 10.82 16.26
N TYR A 71 8.60 10.18 16.09
CA TYR A 71 7.30 10.85 15.93
C TYR A 71 6.46 10.83 17.22
N GLY A 72 7.07 10.45 18.37
CA GLY A 72 6.38 10.38 19.66
C GLY A 72 5.33 9.27 19.73
N LEU A 73 5.54 8.18 19.00
CA LEU A 73 4.68 7.00 18.97
C LEU A 73 5.37 5.76 19.60
N GLY A 74 6.56 5.92 20.19
CA GLY A 74 7.34 4.82 20.74
C GLY A 74 6.64 4.03 21.85
N ASP A 75 5.71 4.64 22.59
CA ASP A 75 4.93 4.01 23.64
C ASP A 75 3.47 3.72 23.25
N SER A 76 3.14 3.82 21.97
CA SER A 76 1.76 3.71 21.45
C SER A 76 1.62 2.62 20.40
N TRP A 77 2.36 1.52 20.55
CA TRP A 77 2.28 0.39 19.62
C TRP A 77 2.35 -0.97 20.31
N SER A 78 1.79 -1.96 19.64
CA SER A 78 1.89 -3.38 19.99
C SER A 78 2.04 -4.21 18.71
N PHE A 79 2.91 -5.20 18.76
CA PHE A 79 3.06 -6.25 17.75
C PHE A 79 2.69 -7.59 18.38
N VAL A 80 1.83 -8.35 17.70
CA VAL A 80 1.44 -9.70 18.12
C VAL A 80 2.13 -10.70 17.22
N ASN A 81 3.07 -11.45 17.76
CA ASN A 81 3.78 -12.48 17.03
C ASN A 81 2.85 -13.63 16.64
N TYR A 82 3.26 -14.46 15.68
CA TYR A 82 2.44 -15.57 15.16
C TYR A 82 2.03 -16.59 16.26
N ASP A 83 2.79 -16.68 17.34
CA ASP A 83 2.49 -17.53 18.51
C ASP A 83 1.53 -16.87 19.53
N GLY A 84 1.10 -15.62 19.27
CA GLY A 84 0.23 -14.85 20.13
C GLY A 84 0.96 -14.03 21.18
N THR A 85 2.30 -14.02 21.20
CA THR A 85 3.10 -13.21 22.13
C THR A 85 3.03 -11.74 21.75
N TYR A 86 2.72 -10.88 22.73
CA TYR A 86 2.66 -9.42 22.56
C TYR A 86 4.03 -8.79 22.83
N HIS A 87 4.44 -7.87 21.98
CA HIS A 87 5.63 -7.05 22.08
C HIS A 87 5.27 -5.56 22.02
N GLY A 88 6.09 -4.70 22.61
CA GLY A 88 5.76 -3.29 22.82
C GLY A 88 4.80 -3.15 24.01
N ARG A 89 3.55 -2.77 23.77
CA ARG A 89 2.52 -2.71 24.82
C ARG A 89 1.86 -4.08 25.00
N SER A 90 1.40 -4.35 26.23
CA SER A 90 0.80 -5.63 26.58
C SER A 90 -0.59 -5.84 25.95
N ARG A 91 -1.09 -7.08 26.00
CA ARG A 91 -2.48 -7.40 25.59
C ARG A 91 -3.49 -6.60 26.39
N GLU A 92 -3.25 -6.45 27.69
CA GLU A 92 -4.11 -5.71 28.61
C GLU A 92 -4.18 -4.22 28.23
N ASP A 93 -3.05 -3.63 27.77
CA ASP A 93 -3.00 -2.25 27.29
C ASP A 93 -3.82 -2.09 26.00
N VAL A 94 -3.66 -3.03 25.04
CA VAL A 94 -4.45 -3.05 23.78
C VAL A 94 -5.94 -3.18 24.10
N ALA A 95 -6.33 -4.11 24.97
CA ALA A 95 -7.71 -4.30 25.37
C ALA A 95 -8.27 -3.09 26.13
N ALA A 96 -7.46 -2.45 26.99
CA ALA A 96 -7.86 -1.22 27.69
C ALA A 96 -8.10 -0.06 26.70
N PHE A 97 -7.24 0.09 25.71
CA PHE A 97 -7.41 1.08 24.65
C PHE A 97 -8.68 0.79 23.82
N ALA A 98 -8.84 -0.44 23.37
CA ALA A 98 -9.95 -0.88 22.52
C ALA A 98 -11.34 -0.66 23.18
N ARG A 99 -11.46 -0.91 24.50
CA ARG A 99 -12.72 -0.66 25.23
C ARG A 99 -13.24 0.77 25.15
N SER A 100 -12.38 1.73 24.89
CA SER A 100 -12.72 3.15 24.77
C SER A 100 -12.44 3.72 23.39
N ALA A 101 -12.07 2.86 22.43
CA ALA A 101 -11.84 3.28 21.05
C ALA A 101 -13.18 3.55 20.34
N ASP A 102 -13.20 4.62 19.59
CA ASP A 102 -14.35 5.02 18.77
C ASP A 102 -14.33 4.37 17.38
N LEU A 103 -13.12 4.08 16.88
CA LEU A 103 -12.89 3.57 15.54
C LEU A 103 -11.71 2.60 15.52
N PHE A 104 -11.87 1.50 14.82
CA PHE A 104 -10.82 0.60 14.41
C PHE A 104 -10.55 0.78 12.92
N ILE A 105 -9.31 1.02 12.54
CA ILE A 105 -8.87 1.08 11.13
C ILE A 105 -7.92 -0.08 10.87
N ASN A 106 -8.22 -0.90 9.85
CA ASN A 106 -7.34 -1.95 9.37
C ASN A 106 -6.83 -1.58 7.98
N LEU A 107 -5.57 -1.19 7.90
CA LEU A 107 -4.92 -0.86 6.64
C LEU A 107 -4.27 -2.11 6.06
N SER A 108 -4.72 -2.51 4.86
CA SER A 108 -4.07 -3.53 4.02
C SER A 108 -3.81 -4.88 4.72
N GLY A 109 -4.63 -5.23 5.71
CA GLY A 109 -4.48 -6.50 6.43
C GLY A 109 -3.49 -6.44 7.60
N GLY A 110 -3.46 -5.35 8.34
CA GLY A 110 -2.78 -5.25 9.63
C GLY A 110 -3.26 -6.30 10.65
N THR A 111 -4.46 -6.84 10.45
CA THR A 111 -4.94 -8.11 10.99
C THR A 111 -5.82 -8.82 9.96
N TRP A 112 -5.83 -10.17 9.99
CA TRP A 112 -6.67 -11.01 9.14
C TRP A 112 -7.67 -11.85 9.94
N PHE A 113 -7.87 -11.53 11.21
CA PHE A 113 -8.84 -12.21 12.07
C PHE A 113 -9.41 -11.25 13.11
N TRP A 114 -10.54 -11.62 13.69
CA TRP A 114 -11.21 -10.84 14.72
C TRP A 114 -10.81 -11.35 16.10
N ARG A 115 -10.29 -10.45 16.94
CA ARG A 115 -10.25 -10.62 18.38
C ARG A 115 -11.42 -9.88 19.01
N ASP A 116 -11.84 -10.31 20.19
CA ASP A 116 -12.93 -9.65 20.93
C ASP A 116 -12.65 -8.17 21.15
N GLU A 117 -11.38 -7.82 21.37
CA GLU A 117 -10.93 -6.44 21.53
C GLU A 117 -11.25 -5.59 20.30
N TYR A 118 -10.98 -6.09 19.09
CA TYR A 118 -11.23 -5.35 17.83
C TYR A 118 -12.71 -5.37 17.46
N ALA A 119 -13.37 -6.51 17.65
CA ALA A 119 -14.79 -6.70 17.33
C ALA A 119 -15.71 -5.85 18.19
N SER A 120 -15.29 -5.51 19.42
CA SER A 120 -16.07 -4.68 20.36
C SER A 120 -16.10 -3.20 19.97
N ILE A 121 -15.17 -2.72 19.12
CA ILE A 121 -15.12 -1.32 18.71
C ILE A 121 -16.29 -1.04 17.76
N PRO A 122 -17.11 0.02 18.05
CA PRO A 122 -18.38 0.21 17.36
C PRO A 122 -18.24 0.51 15.87
N ARG A 123 -17.17 1.16 15.45
CA ARG A 123 -16.88 1.50 14.05
C ARG A 123 -15.60 0.81 13.62
N ARG A 124 -15.67 0.09 12.52
CA ARG A 124 -14.54 -0.72 12.01
C ARG A 124 -14.41 -0.49 10.52
N ALA A 125 -13.30 0.14 10.14
CA ALA A 125 -12.99 0.47 8.75
C ALA A 125 -11.86 -0.44 8.24
N PHE A 126 -12.03 -1.00 7.05
CA PHE A 126 -10.95 -1.62 6.30
C PHE A 126 -10.54 -0.69 5.16
N ILE A 127 -9.24 -0.57 4.92
CA ILE A 127 -8.68 0.21 3.81
C ILE A 127 -7.90 -0.74 2.91
N ASP A 128 -8.42 -0.91 1.70
CA ASP A 128 -7.83 -1.74 0.65
C ASP A 128 -6.87 -0.89 -0.20
N SER A 129 -5.58 -1.14 -0.07
CA SER A 129 -4.53 -0.49 -0.88
C SER A 129 -4.21 -1.21 -2.18
N ASP A 130 -4.68 -2.47 -2.34
CA ASP A 130 -4.47 -3.31 -3.52
C ASP A 130 -5.82 -3.65 -4.19
N PRO A 131 -6.51 -2.65 -4.79
CA PRO A 131 -7.82 -2.85 -5.40
C PRO A 131 -7.77 -3.88 -6.54
N ALA A 132 -8.89 -4.51 -6.80
CA ALA A 132 -9.10 -5.65 -7.63
C ALA A 132 -8.57 -6.96 -7.00
N PHE A 133 -7.39 -7.01 -6.41
CA PHE A 133 -6.91 -8.24 -5.74
C PHE A 133 -7.82 -8.64 -4.58
N THR A 134 -8.14 -7.69 -3.70
CA THR A 134 -9.04 -7.90 -2.55
C THR A 134 -10.43 -8.35 -3.01
N GLN A 135 -11.02 -7.61 -3.95
CA GLN A 135 -12.38 -7.90 -4.43
C GLN A 135 -12.47 -9.22 -5.20
N LEU A 136 -11.47 -9.53 -6.04
CA LEU A 136 -11.40 -10.80 -6.76
C LEU A 136 -11.21 -11.98 -5.81
N SER A 137 -10.45 -11.83 -4.73
CA SER A 137 -10.32 -12.85 -3.68
C SER A 137 -11.65 -13.10 -2.97
N ILE A 138 -12.40 -12.05 -2.66
CA ILE A 138 -13.75 -12.17 -2.10
C ILE A 138 -14.68 -12.89 -3.09
N ALA A 139 -14.65 -12.53 -4.37
CA ALA A 139 -15.52 -13.10 -5.41
C ALA A 139 -15.21 -14.58 -5.73
N LYS A 140 -13.99 -15.03 -5.52
CA LYS A 140 -13.60 -16.46 -5.62
C LYS A 140 -14.23 -17.34 -4.53
N ASN A 141 -14.93 -16.69 -3.61
CA ASN A 141 -15.77 -17.34 -2.63
C ASN A 141 -15.03 -18.19 -1.61
N GLU A 142 -14.09 -17.63 -0.99
CA GLU A 142 -13.63 -18.17 0.26
C GLU A 142 -14.56 -17.65 1.35
N ASP A 143 -15.43 -18.49 1.89
CA ASP A 143 -16.35 -18.17 3.00
C ASP A 143 -15.69 -17.40 4.13
N TRP A 144 -14.39 -17.64 4.30
CA TRP A 144 -13.54 -16.95 5.24
C TRP A 144 -13.40 -15.46 4.92
N TYR A 145 -13.08 -15.08 3.66
CA TYR A 145 -12.96 -13.66 3.27
C TYR A 145 -14.29 -12.94 3.46
N VAL A 146 -15.39 -13.53 3.00
CA VAL A 146 -16.73 -12.95 3.16
C VAL A 146 -17.05 -12.71 4.63
N LYS A 147 -16.81 -13.71 5.50
CA LYS A 147 -17.03 -13.58 6.95
C LYS A 147 -16.14 -12.51 7.57
N PHE A 148 -14.87 -12.46 7.18
CA PHE A 148 -13.93 -11.46 7.69
C PHE A 148 -14.39 -10.04 7.34
N PHE A 149 -14.71 -9.80 6.06
CA PHE A 149 -15.13 -8.47 5.60
C PHE A 149 -16.50 -8.05 6.14
N ARG A 150 -17.38 -8.99 6.44
CA ARG A 150 -18.66 -8.71 7.14
C ARG A 150 -18.48 -8.18 8.56
N GLY A 151 -17.31 -8.36 9.16
CA GLY A 151 -16.97 -7.77 10.46
C GLY A 151 -16.74 -6.26 10.44
N PHE A 152 -16.46 -5.66 9.28
CA PHE A 152 -16.25 -4.22 9.16
C PHE A 152 -17.57 -3.46 8.97
N THR A 153 -17.61 -2.23 9.45
CA THR A 153 -18.76 -1.31 9.26
C THR A 153 -18.58 -0.43 8.03
N HIS A 154 -17.36 -0.26 7.53
CA HIS A 154 -17.02 0.54 6.36
C HIS A 154 -15.85 -0.06 5.62
N LEU A 155 -15.94 -0.12 4.29
CA LEU A 155 -14.87 -0.58 3.41
C LEU A 155 -14.42 0.57 2.52
N PHE A 156 -13.13 0.86 2.55
CA PHE A 156 -12.50 1.87 1.71
C PHE A 156 -11.52 1.21 0.75
N THR A 157 -11.29 1.82 -0.41
CA THR A 157 -10.35 1.32 -1.40
C THR A 157 -9.62 2.45 -2.11
N PHE A 158 -8.36 2.24 -2.46
CA PHE A 158 -7.59 3.11 -3.34
C PHE A 158 -7.99 2.96 -4.82
N GLY A 159 -8.88 2.03 -5.12
CA GLY A 159 -9.44 1.84 -6.45
C GLY A 159 -10.63 2.77 -6.69
N ALA A 160 -10.37 3.97 -7.19
CA ALA A 160 -11.40 5.01 -7.34
C ALA A 160 -12.57 4.61 -8.25
N ASN A 161 -12.40 3.60 -9.10
CA ASN A 161 -13.42 3.07 -10.00
C ASN A 161 -14.11 1.80 -9.47
N ILE A 162 -13.66 1.22 -8.35
CA ILE A 162 -14.29 0.02 -7.78
C ILE A 162 -15.74 0.32 -7.39
N GLY A 163 -16.66 -0.54 -7.82
CA GLY A 163 -18.09 -0.37 -7.59
C GLY A 163 -18.76 0.65 -8.52
N THR A 164 -18.08 1.10 -9.57
CA THR A 164 -18.65 1.96 -10.62
C THR A 164 -18.66 1.24 -11.98
N PRO A 165 -19.44 1.70 -12.97
CA PRO A 165 -19.42 1.12 -14.32
C PRO A 165 -18.06 1.22 -15.04
N ALA A 166 -17.13 2.03 -14.55
CA ALA A 166 -15.81 2.20 -15.15
C ALA A 166 -14.87 1.02 -14.90
N SER A 167 -15.15 0.18 -13.90
CA SER A 167 -14.36 -1.01 -13.57
C SER A 167 -15.22 -2.27 -13.56
N PRO A 168 -14.76 -3.36 -14.22
CA PRO A 168 -15.46 -4.65 -14.23
C PRO A 168 -15.25 -5.47 -12.96
N VAL A 169 -14.51 -4.96 -11.97
CA VAL A 169 -14.20 -5.68 -10.75
C VAL A 169 -15.48 -5.95 -9.94
N PRO A 170 -15.77 -7.22 -9.62
CA PRO A 170 -16.96 -7.57 -8.86
C PRO A 170 -16.83 -7.11 -7.41
N THR A 171 -17.87 -6.51 -6.87
CA THR A 171 -17.92 -6.08 -5.46
C THR A 171 -18.76 -7.00 -4.58
N GLY A 172 -19.50 -7.93 -5.17
CA GLY A 172 -20.48 -8.74 -4.46
C GLY A 172 -21.50 -7.85 -3.75
N ASP A 173 -21.84 -8.23 -2.51
CA ASP A 173 -22.75 -7.44 -1.67
C ASP A 173 -22.08 -6.27 -0.95
N PHE A 174 -20.77 -6.05 -1.16
CA PHE A 174 -20.01 -5.04 -0.43
C PHE A 174 -20.03 -3.69 -1.12
N VAL A 175 -20.16 -2.62 -0.32
CA VAL A 175 -20.05 -1.23 -0.77
C VAL A 175 -18.66 -0.72 -0.44
N TRP A 176 -17.90 -0.36 -1.47
CA TRP A 176 -16.57 0.19 -1.36
C TRP A 176 -16.58 1.71 -1.53
N HIS A 177 -16.02 2.41 -0.55
CA HIS A 177 -15.88 3.87 -0.60
C HIS A 177 -14.47 4.21 -1.11
N LYS A 178 -14.42 5.08 -2.09
CA LYS A 178 -13.15 5.59 -2.58
C LYS A 178 -12.41 6.38 -1.49
N THR A 179 -11.12 6.16 -1.36
CA THR A 179 -10.20 7.00 -0.58
C THR A 179 -8.85 7.07 -1.28
N TRP A 180 -7.99 8.00 -0.85
CA TRP A 180 -6.60 8.10 -1.25
C TRP A 180 -5.69 7.79 -0.08
N GLN A 181 -4.42 7.51 -0.35
CA GLN A 181 -3.41 7.51 0.70
C GLN A 181 -3.27 8.93 1.24
N PRO A 182 -3.41 9.18 2.55
CA PRO A 182 -3.12 10.50 3.12
C PRO A 182 -1.62 10.78 3.06
N VAL A 183 -1.26 12.04 2.81
CA VAL A 183 0.14 12.48 2.85
C VAL A 183 0.26 13.67 3.79
N VAL A 184 1.14 13.58 4.77
CA VAL A 184 1.55 14.73 5.59
C VAL A 184 2.52 15.55 4.76
N THR A 185 2.00 16.43 3.90
CA THR A 185 2.76 17.13 2.84
C THR A 185 3.95 17.90 3.40
N SER A 186 3.86 18.46 4.61
CA SER A 186 4.96 19.16 5.27
C SER A 186 6.18 18.29 5.58
N LEU A 187 6.04 16.96 5.64
CA LEU A 187 7.17 16.03 5.82
C LEU A 187 7.85 15.67 4.50
N TRP A 188 7.18 15.91 3.39
CA TRP A 188 7.67 15.56 2.05
C TRP A 188 8.13 16.75 1.24
N HIS A 189 7.53 17.92 1.45
CA HIS A 189 7.88 19.13 0.71
C HIS A 189 9.37 19.45 0.80
N THR A 190 9.96 19.86 -0.32
CA THR A 190 11.33 20.33 -0.39
C THR A 190 11.50 21.39 -1.49
N ASP A 191 12.10 22.51 -1.12
CA ASP A 191 12.51 23.56 -2.08
C ASP A 191 13.86 23.25 -2.73
N ALA A 192 14.57 22.22 -2.26
CA ALA A 192 15.84 21.84 -2.82
C ALA A 192 15.68 21.30 -4.25
N PRO A 193 16.53 21.71 -5.18
CA PRO A 193 16.51 21.15 -6.53
C PRO A 193 16.81 19.63 -6.50
N PRO A 194 16.35 18.89 -7.50
CA PRO A 194 16.71 17.49 -7.63
C PRO A 194 18.24 17.29 -7.66
N ARG A 195 18.74 16.37 -6.83
CA ARG A 195 20.17 15.99 -6.86
C ARG A 195 20.44 14.88 -7.88
N ARG A 196 19.39 14.18 -8.30
CA ARG A 196 19.39 13.14 -9.34
C ARG A 196 18.69 13.71 -10.58
N ASP A 197 19.40 13.80 -11.69
CA ASP A 197 18.81 14.20 -12.97
C ASP A 197 18.16 12.98 -13.66
N ARG A 198 17.31 12.26 -12.91
CA ARG A 198 16.65 11.04 -13.38
C ARG A 198 15.23 10.95 -12.85
N TYR A 199 14.34 10.44 -13.67
CA TYR A 199 13.04 9.94 -13.25
C TYR A 199 13.25 8.60 -12.58
N THR A 200 12.67 8.42 -11.41
CA THR A 200 12.92 7.24 -10.59
C THR A 200 11.64 6.49 -10.26
N SER A 201 11.78 5.26 -9.80
CA SER A 201 10.71 4.49 -9.17
C SER A 201 11.31 3.51 -8.15
N VAL A 202 10.55 3.18 -7.11
CA VAL A 202 10.86 2.08 -6.19
C VAL A 202 9.82 0.99 -6.39
N MET A 203 10.24 -0.21 -6.78
CA MET A 203 9.27 -1.24 -7.15
C MET A 203 9.79 -2.67 -6.97
N SER A 204 8.84 -3.61 -6.79
CA SER A 204 9.04 -5.02 -7.06
C SER A 204 8.59 -5.35 -8.48
N TRP A 205 9.35 -6.18 -9.19
CA TRP A 205 9.02 -6.60 -10.56
C TRP A 205 7.85 -7.56 -10.58
N THR A 206 7.94 -8.59 -9.75
CA THR A 206 6.89 -9.58 -9.52
C THR A 206 6.64 -9.72 -8.02
N ILE A 207 5.39 -10.00 -7.68
CA ILE A 207 4.99 -10.47 -6.35
C ILE A 207 4.13 -11.71 -6.56
N GLU A 208 4.04 -12.59 -5.58
CA GLU A 208 3.10 -13.71 -5.63
C GLU A 208 1.69 -13.15 -5.84
N SER A 209 1.00 -13.64 -6.88
CA SER A 209 -0.37 -13.24 -7.20
C SER A 209 -1.28 -14.45 -7.06
N PHE A 210 -2.37 -14.27 -6.32
CA PHE A 210 -3.36 -15.32 -6.05
C PHE A 210 -4.60 -15.21 -6.94
N THR A 211 -4.59 -14.38 -7.98
CA THR A 211 -5.77 -14.16 -8.83
C THR A 211 -5.52 -14.54 -10.30
N ASP A 212 -6.53 -15.10 -10.98
CA ASP A 212 -6.44 -15.52 -12.39
C ASP A 212 -6.43 -14.32 -13.37
N VAL A 213 -6.86 -13.15 -12.92
CA VAL A 213 -6.68 -11.87 -13.64
C VAL A 213 -5.32 -11.29 -13.27
N GLY A 214 -4.46 -12.11 -12.66
CA GLY A 214 -3.18 -11.71 -12.12
C GLY A 214 -2.21 -11.29 -13.20
N GLY A 215 -1.55 -10.18 -12.94
CA GLY A 215 -0.43 -9.70 -13.72
C GLY A 215 0.28 -8.63 -12.92
N ASN A 216 1.55 -8.83 -12.78
CA ASN A 216 2.43 -7.89 -12.08
C ASN A 216 2.96 -6.81 -13.05
N LYS A 217 3.93 -6.07 -12.60
CA LYS A 217 4.60 -5.05 -13.40
C LYS A 217 5.41 -5.62 -14.55
N ASP A 218 5.85 -6.86 -14.46
CA ASP A 218 6.58 -7.58 -15.50
C ASP A 218 5.86 -7.53 -16.85
N ILE A 219 4.54 -7.74 -16.86
CA ILE A 219 3.72 -7.68 -18.08
C ILE A 219 3.66 -6.24 -18.64
N GLU A 220 3.33 -5.28 -17.79
CA GLU A 220 3.16 -3.91 -18.25
C GLU A 220 4.48 -3.23 -18.57
N PHE A 221 5.53 -3.47 -17.77
CA PHE A 221 6.81 -2.79 -17.95
C PHE A 221 7.49 -3.15 -19.27
N LEU A 222 7.34 -4.39 -19.74
CA LEU A 222 7.88 -4.81 -21.03
C LEU A 222 7.32 -4.00 -22.22
N ARG A 223 6.15 -3.41 -22.10
CA ARG A 223 5.58 -2.51 -23.12
C ARG A 223 6.34 -1.18 -23.23
N PHE A 224 7.10 -0.84 -22.22
CA PHE A 224 7.84 0.42 -22.12
C PHE A 224 9.35 0.19 -22.05
N ILE A 225 9.81 -1.04 -22.27
CA ILE A 225 11.23 -1.41 -22.07
C ILE A 225 12.18 -0.56 -22.90
N ASP A 226 11.78 -0.17 -24.12
CA ASP A 226 12.56 0.61 -25.07
C ASP A 226 12.48 2.14 -24.84
N LEU A 227 11.81 2.60 -23.79
CA LEU A 227 11.63 4.03 -23.53
C LEU A 227 12.95 4.80 -23.42
N PRO A 228 14.03 4.28 -22.77
CA PRO A 228 15.32 4.95 -22.73
C PRO A 228 15.97 5.16 -24.12
N ALA A 229 15.71 4.29 -25.07
CA ALA A 229 16.19 4.46 -26.45
C ALA A 229 15.52 5.65 -27.16
N ARG A 230 14.32 6.05 -26.74
CA ARG A 230 13.57 7.17 -27.32
C ARG A 230 13.88 8.51 -26.66
N THR A 231 14.06 8.50 -25.32
CA THR A 231 14.16 9.73 -24.51
C THR A 231 15.56 9.97 -23.94
N GLY A 232 16.49 9.04 -24.16
CA GLY A 232 17.81 9.04 -23.52
C GLY A 232 17.83 8.41 -22.12
N PRO A 233 19.00 8.27 -21.49
CA PRO A 233 19.22 7.53 -20.25
C PRO A 233 18.80 8.33 -19.01
N ARG A 234 17.51 8.61 -18.89
CA ARG A 234 16.91 9.50 -17.87
C ARG A 234 16.26 8.78 -16.70
N PHE A 235 16.44 7.46 -16.59
CA PHE A 235 15.71 6.64 -15.62
C PHE A 235 16.65 5.94 -14.64
N GLU A 236 16.20 5.80 -13.40
CA GLU A 236 16.85 4.98 -12.38
C GLU A 236 15.78 4.26 -11.56
N LEU A 237 15.80 2.94 -11.57
CA LEU A 237 14.85 2.09 -10.86
C LEU A 237 15.49 1.49 -9.62
N ALA A 238 14.93 1.77 -8.46
CA ALA A 238 15.19 0.99 -7.26
C ALA A 238 14.31 -0.26 -7.33
N VAL A 239 14.86 -1.35 -7.82
CA VAL A 239 14.06 -2.53 -8.19
C VAL A 239 14.61 -3.81 -7.57
N ASN A 240 13.67 -4.71 -7.23
CA ASN A 240 13.93 -6.11 -6.99
C ASN A 240 13.36 -6.88 -8.19
N GLY A 241 14.22 -7.26 -9.13
CA GLY A 241 13.78 -7.82 -10.41
C GLY A 241 14.92 -8.10 -11.40
N PRO A 242 14.65 -8.17 -12.72
CA PRO A 242 15.61 -8.56 -13.75
C PRO A 242 16.55 -7.40 -14.12
N GLU A 243 17.47 -7.06 -13.22
CA GLU A 243 18.40 -5.92 -13.38
C GLU A 243 19.12 -5.94 -14.72
N ARG A 244 19.62 -7.12 -15.13
CA ARG A 244 20.35 -7.27 -16.40
C ARG A 244 19.49 -6.87 -17.60
N LEU A 245 18.25 -7.35 -17.67
CA LEU A 245 17.31 -7.00 -18.75
C LEU A 245 17.08 -5.50 -18.79
N LEU A 246 16.88 -4.88 -17.66
CA LEU A 246 16.66 -3.44 -17.55
C LEU A 246 17.87 -2.65 -18.02
N GLN A 247 19.07 -3.02 -17.56
CA GLN A 247 20.32 -2.34 -17.92
C GLN A 247 20.67 -2.48 -19.39
N GLU A 248 20.45 -3.65 -19.99
CA GLU A 248 20.65 -3.89 -21.44
C GLU A 248 19.71 -3.01 -22.29
N ASN A 249 18.56 -2.55 -21.75
CA ASN A 249 17.63 -1.63 -22.40
C ASN A 249 17.77 -0.17 -21.93
N GLY A 250 18.87 0.19 -21.28
CA GLY A 250 19.20 1.59 -20.94
C GLY A 250 18.59 2.12 -19.63
N TRP A 251 17.96 1.28 -18.84
CA TRP A 251 17.49 1.61 -17.49
C TRP A 251 18.63 1.49 -16.49
N ALA A 252 18.93 2.55 -15.73
CA ALA A 252 19.79 2.40 -14.58
C ALA A 252 19.04 1.71 -13.45
N THR A 253 19.72 0.86 -12.69
CA THR A 253 19.12 0.12 -11.58
C THR A 253 19.95 0.25 -10.33
N VAL A 254 19.25 0.27 -9.18
CA VAL A 254 19.85 0.09 -7.85
C VAL A 254 19.01 -0.94 -7.10
N PRO A 255 19.57 -1.72 -6.18
CA PRO A 255 18.79 -2.64 -5.37
C PRO A 255 17.71 -1.89 -4.57
N ALA A 256 16.45 -2.36 -4.60
CA ALA A 256 15.35 -1.71 -3.90
C ALA A 256 15.64 -1.54 -2.40
N MET A 257 16.31 -2.51 -1.77
CA MET A 257 16.69 -2.45 -0.37
C MET A 257 17.69 -1.34 -0.03
N GLN A 258 18.48 -0.88 -0.98
CA GLN A 258 19.41 0.23 -0.77
C GLN A 258 18.67 1.53 -0.41
N VAL A 259 17.48 1.73 -0.94
CA VAL A 259 16.67 2.94 -0.74
C VAL A 259 15.51 2.73 0.23
N SER A 260 15.02 1.50 0.39
CA SER A 260 13.83 1.19 1.19
C SER A 260 14.14 0.65 2.59
N ARG A 261 15.40 0.48 2.97
CA ARG A 261 15.79 -0.07 4.29
C ARG A 261 15.27 0.77 5.46
N THR A 262 15.14 2.08 5.28
CA THR A 262 14.63 3.00 6.31
C THR A 262 13.62 3.98 5.72
N PRO A 263 12.69 4.51 6.53
CA PRO A 263 11.78 5.56 6.08
C PRO A 263 12.53 6.82 5.59
N GLY A 264 13.63 7.19 6.27
CA GLY A 264 14.47 8.33 5.87
C GLY A 264 15.12 8.13 4.51
N GLY A 265 15.71 6.96 4.26
CA GLY A 265 16.32 6.62 2.97
C GLY A 265 15.33 6.63 1.82
N TYR A 266 14.14 6.09 2.03
CA TYR A 266 13.05 6.11 1.05
C TYR A 266 12.63 7.54 0.69
N ARG A 267 12.42 8.39 1.71
CA ARG A 267 12.07 9.80 1.51
C ARG A 267 13.19 10.56 0.80
N ASP A 268 14.45 10.39 1.21
CA ASP A 268 15.60 11.06 0.57
C ASP A 268 15.75 10.66 -0.91
N PHE A 269 15.52 9.41 -1.24
CA PHE A 269 15.54 8.95 -2.63
C PHE A 269 14.48 9.68 -3.46
N ILE A 270 13.25 9.76 -2.99
CA ILE A 270 12.15 10.45 -3.67
C ILE A 270 12.45 11.95 -3.78
N GLN A 271 12.79 12.61 -2.68
CA GLN A 271 13.07 14.05 -2.66
C GLN A 271 14.28 14.44 -3.52
N SER A 272 15.25 13.54 -3.68
CA SER A 272 16.42 13.77 -4.52
C SER A 272 16.19 13.54 -6.01
N SER A 273 15.11 12.90 -6.40
CA SER A 273 14.79 12.52 -7.77
C SER A 273 14.30 13.71 -8.59
N ARG A 274 14.47 13.66 -9.92
CA ARG A 274 13.87 14.62 -10.84
C ARG A 274 12.34 14.52 -10.86
N GLY A 275 11.83 13.30 -10.86
CA GLY A 275 10.41 12.98 -10.86
C GLY A 275 10.19 11.49 -10.74
N GLU A 276 8.94 11.07 -10.83
CA GLU A 276 8.57 9.66 -10.92
C GLU A 276 8.31 9.24 -12.37
N PHE A 277 8.78 8.03 -12.73
CA PHE A 277 8.25 7.26 -13.84
C PHE A 277 7.65 5.98 -13.28
N GLY A 278 6.32 5.83 -13.35
CA GLY A 278 5.58 4.77 -12.67
C GLY A 278 4.78 3.87 -13.60
N VAL A 279 5.14 2.58 -13.68
CA VAL A 279 4.34 1.54 -14.34
C VAL A 279 3.51 0.81 -13.30
N ALA A 280 2.23 0.58 -13.59
CA ALA A 280 1.28 -0.09 -12.72
C ALA A 280 1.34 -1.62 -12.83
N LYS A 281 0.74 -2.36 -11.89
CA LYS A 281 0.49 -3.79 -12.04
C LYS A 281 -0.55 -4.01 -13.17
N HIS A 282 -0.36 -5.05 -13.97
CA HIS A 282 -1.29 -5.38 -15.04
C HIS A 282 -2.75 -5.48 -14.57
N THR A 283 -2.98 -6.07 -13.41
CA THR A 283 -4.31 -6.16 -12.82
C THR A 283 -4.99 -4.80 -12.70
N TYR A 284 -4.30 -3.76 -12.27
CA TYR A 284 -4.90 -2.42 -12.13
C TYR A 284 -5.26 -1.79 -13.47
N VAL A 285 -4.38 -1.99 -14.48
CA VAL A 285 -4.58 -1.50 -15.84
C VAL A 285 -5.74 -2.23 -16.51
N ALA A 286 -5.69 -3.55 -16.52
CA ALA A 286 -6.68 -4.41 -17.18
C ALA A 286 -8.09 -4.23 -16.61
N THR A 287 -8.20 -4.03 -15.29
CA THR A 287 -9.48 -3.82 -14.61
C THR A 287 -9.91 -2.37 -14.55
N ARG A 288 -9.09 -1.43 -15.01
CA ARG A 288 -9.34 0.01 -14.89
C ARG A 288 -9.79 0.40 -13.47
N SER A 289 -9.12 -0.19 -12.48
CA SER A 289 -9.52 -0.07 -11.08
C SER A 289 -9.53 1.36 -10.54
N GLY A 290 -8.88 2.29 -11.23
CA GLY A 290 -8.67 3.65 -10.76
C GLY A 290 -7.62 3.74 -9.64
N TRP A 291 -6.77 2.72 -9.51
CA TRP A 291 -5.70 2.70 -8.51
C TRP A 291 -4.68 3.82 -8.76
N PHE A 292 -4.32 4.50 -7.70
CA PHE A 292 -3.27 5.49 -7.68
C PHE A 292 -2.26 5.13 -6.59
N SER A 293 -0.97 5.29 -6.87
CA SER A 293 0.07 4.78 -5.98
C SER A 293 0.36 5.73 -4.82
N ASP A 294 0.40 5.20 -3.61
CA ASP A 294 0.89 5.86 -2.39
C ASP A 294 2.29 6.48 -2.57
N ARG A 295 3.15 5.83 -3.34
CA ARG A 295 4.47 6.34 -3.72
C ARG A 295 4.37 7.59 -4.60
N THR A 296 3.48 7.59 -5.59
CA THR A 296 3.27 8.75 -6.48
C THR A 296 2.85 9.98 -5.69
N GLU A 297 1.98 9.80 -4.72
CA GLU A 297 1.53 10.87 -3.83
C GLU A 297 2.71 11.49 -3.04
N CYS A 298 3.70 10.67 -2.65
CA CYS A 298 4.93 11.14 -2.02
C CYS A 298 5.81 11.96 -2.97
N TYR A 299 5.93 11.57 -4.26
CA TYR A 299 6.64 12.38 -5.26
C TYR A 299 5.97 13.72 -5.47
N LEU A 300 4.65 13.72 -5.64
CA LEU A 300 3.89 14.96 -5.81
C LEU A 300 4.07 15.90 -4.61
N ALA A 301 3.95 15.36 -3.39
CA ALA A 301 4.14 16.14 -2.16
C ALA A 301 5.57 16.69 -1.99
N ALA A 302 6.56 16.02 -2.57
CA ALA A 302 7.94 16.51 -2.62
C ALA A 302 8.18 17.55 -3.73
N GLY A 303 7.16 17.97 -4.47
CA GLY A 303 7.30 18.84 -5.64
C GLY A 303 8.03 18.16 -6.79
N ARG A 304 7.91 16.85 -6.91
CA ARG A 304 8.50 16.04 -7.97
C ARG A 304 7.41 15.59 -8.94
N PRO A 305 7.46 16.05 -10.21
CA PRO A 305 6.47 15.65 -11.20
C PRO A 305 6.39 14.13 -11.36
N ALA A 306 5.19 13.63 -11.57
CA ALA A 306 4.97 12.21 -11.77
C ALA A 306 4.40 11.92 -13.15
N ILE A 307 5.00 10.94 -13.84
CA ILE A 307 4.58 10.42 -15.14
C ILE A 307 4.21 8.96 -14.89
N VAL A 308 2.91 8.66 -14.82
CA VAL A 308 2.43 7.36 -14.32
C VAL A 308 1.37 6.76 -15.24
N GLN A 309 1.39 5.44 -15.35
CA GLN A 309 0.48 4.71 -16.22
C GLN A 309 -0.97 4.89 -15.76
N ASP A 310 -1.87 5.11 -16.73
CA ASP A 310 -3.30 5.24 -16.45
C ASP A 310 -3.93 3.88 -16.12
N THR A 311 -4.50 3.81 -14.94
CA THR A 311 -5.34 2.70 -14.46
C THR A 311 -6.82 3.08 -14.41
N GLY A 312 -7.18 4.22 -15.02
CA GLY A 312 -8.48 4.87 -14.92
C GLY A 312 -8.54 5.97 -13.85
N TRP A 313 -7.42 6.30 -13.20
CA TRP A 313 -7.35 7.37 -12.20
C TRP A 313 -7.54 8.78 -12.80
N THR A 314 -7.29 8.94 -14.09
CA THR A 314 -7.48 10.21 -14.84
C THR A 314 -8.91 10.74 -14.80
N SER A 315 -9.89 9.90 -14.48
CA SER A 315 -11.27 10.33 -14.26
C SER A 315 -11.49 11.05 -12.92
N HIS A 316 -10.48 11.09 -12.04
CA HIS A 316 -10.59 11.59 -10.68
C HIS A 316 -9.55 12.65 -10.32
N LEU A 317 -8.42 12.65 -11.00
CA LEU A 317 -7.27 13.53 -10.74
C LEU A 317 -6.89 14.29 -12.02
N PRO A 318 -6.36 15.51 -11.89
CA PRO A 318 -5.86 16.25 -13.04
C PRO A 318 -4.63 15.53 -13.64
N SER A 319 -4.48 15.59 -14.97
CA SER A 319 -3.36 14.97 -15.68
C SER A 319 -2.76 15.90 -16.75
N ASP A 320 -2.58 17.17 -16.43
CA ASP A 320 -2.08 18.19 -17.37
C ASP A 320 -0.68 18.71 -16.99
N ALA A 321 -0.48 19.06 -15.73
CA ALA A 321 0.80 19.56 -15.23
C ALA A 321 1.08 18.95 -13.85
N GLY A 322 2.35 18.65 -13.56
CA GLY A 322 2.78 18.02 -12.31
C GLY A 322 2.49 16.52 -12.21
N LEU A 323 1.37 16.08 -12.76
CA LEU A 323 0.95 14.68 -12.88
C LEU A 323 0.51 14.44 -14.33
N LEU A 324 1.14 13.49 -15.00
CA LEU A 324 0.88 13.15 -16.40
C LEU A 324 0.59 11.66 -16.51
N ALA A 325 -0.44 11.34 -17.31
CA ALA A 325 -0.83 9.97 -17.58
C ALA A 325 -0.19 9.46 -18.88
N PHE A 326 0.06 8.15 -18.94
CA PHE A 326 0.38 7.47 -20.20
C PHE A 326 -0.27 6.08 -20.25
N SER A 327 -0.57 5.62 -21.46
CA SER A 327 -1.05 4.27 -21.78
C SER A 327 -0.22 3.62 -22.90
N SER A 328 0.58 4.41 -23.61
CA SER A 328 1.49 3.97 -24.65
C SER A 328 2.90 4.52 -24.42
N ILE A 329 3.88 3.92 -25.11
CA ILE A 329 5.28 4.36 -25.03
C ILE A 329 5.46 5.76 -25.65
N ASP A 330 4.67 6.11 -26.67
CA ASP A 330 4.71 7.42 -27.31
C ASP A 330 4.18 8.49 -26.34
N GLU A 331 3.05 8.24 -25.67
CA GLU A 331 2.53 9.13 -24.62
C GLU A 331 3.50 9.30 -23.45
N ALA A 332 4.21 8.23 -23.07
CA ALA A 332 5.23 8.29 -22.02
C ALA A 332 6.41 9.18 -22.43
N ALA A 333 6.89 9.07 -23.68
CA ALA A 333 7.95 9.90 -24.22
C ALA A 333 7.53 11.37 -24.29
N ASP A 334 6.35 11.67 -24.82
CA ASP A 334 5.80 13.02 -24.89
C ASP A 334 5.63 13.66 -23.51
N ALA A 335 5.18 12.86 -22.50
CA ALA A 335 5.05 13.34 -21.14
C ALA A 335 6.39 13.74 -20.52
N ILE A 336 7.46 12.98 -20.78
CA ILE A 336 8.83 13.31 -20.33
C ILE A 336 9.31 14.61 -20.97
N GLU A 337 9.14 14.76 -22.28
CA GLU A 337 9.52 15.98 -22.98
C GLU A 337 8.77 17.21 -22.48
N ARG A 338 7.47 17.08 -22.21
CA ARG A 338 6.65 18.16 -21.64
C ARG A 338 7.12 18.58 -20.26
N VAL A 339 7.44 17.64 -19.39
CA VAL A 339 7.97 17.94 -18.04
C VAL A 339 9.33 18.61 -18.15
N ASP A 340 10.21 18.12 -19.02
CA ASP A 340 11.56 18.67 -19.21
C ASP A 340 11.55 20.06 -19.82
N ALA A 341 10.58 20.38 -20.69
CA ALA A 341 10.44 21.69 -21.32
C ALA A 341 10.08 22.82 -20.32
N ASP A 342 9.34 22.51 -19.24
CA ASP A 342 8.98 23.48 -18.20
C ASP A 342 8.93 22.81 -16.82
N TYR A 343 10.06 22.31 -16.38
CA TYR A 343 10.18 21.59 -15.12
C TYR A 343 9.64 22.38 -13.91
N ALA A 344 9.93 23.67 -13.87
CA ALA A 344 9.52 24.51 -12.73
C ALA A 344 7.98 24.63 -12.62
N ARG A 345 7.28 24.71 -13.74
CA ARG A 345 5.81 24.69 -13.75
C ARG A 345 5.29 23.33 -13.26
N HIS A 346 5.85 22.24 -13.75
CA HIS A 346 5.44 20.88 -13.36
C HIS A 346 5.76 20.58 -11.89
N ALA A 347 6.89 21.05 -11.38
CA ALA A 347 7.25 20.89 -9.96
C ALA A 347 6.25 21.61 -9.03
N ARG A 348 5.87 22.83 -9.33
CA ARG A 348 4.85 23.56 -8.57
C ARG A 348 3.49 22.87 -8.64
N ALA A 349 3.05 22.52 -9.84
CA ALA A 349 1.78 21.82 -10.04
C ALA A 349 1.71 20.48 -9.30
N ALA A 350 2.83 19.76 -9.18
CA ALA A 350 2.91 18.53 -8.39
C ALA A 350 2.58 18.78 -6.90
N SER A 351 3.19 19.81 -6.29
CA SER A 351 2.87 20.19 -4.91
C SER A 351 1.41 20.64 -4.76
N ASP A 352 0.91 21.46 -5.69
CA ASP A 352 -0.49 21.91 -5.68
C ASP A 352 -1.49 20.74 -5.73
N ILE A 353 -1.20 19.72 -6.54
CA ILE A 353 -2.03 18.50 -6.61
C ILE A 353 -1.97 17.73 -5.29
N ALA A 354 -0.79 17.58 -4.69
CA ALA A 354 -0.65 16.88 -3.42
C ALA A 354 -1.46 17.57 -2.31
N ASP A 355 -1.38 18.89 -2.20
CA ASP A 355 -2.12 19.65 -1.20
C ASP A 355 -3.64 19.65 -1.46
N ALA A 356 -4.04 19.69 -2.74
CA ALA A 356 -5.46 19.70 -3.10
C ALA A 356 -6.16 18.34 -2.91
N HIS A 357 -5.45 17.22 -3.12
CA HIS A 357 -6.07 15.90 -3.20
C HIS A 357 -5.63 14.92 -2.13
N PHE A 358 -4.39 15.00 -1.63
CA PHE A 358 -3.75 13.99 -0.79
C PHE A 358 -3.36 14.49 0.60
N GLU A 359 -3.47 15.80 0.88
CA GLU A 359 -3.13 16.35 2.19
C GLU A 359 -3.87 15.59 3.30
N ALA A 360 -3.10 15.13 4.33
CA ALA A 360 -3.55 14.16 5.32
C ALA A 360 -4.80 14.63 6.09
N GLY A 361 -4.88 15.90 6.47
CA GLY A 361 -6.03 16.45 7.18
C GLY A 361 -7.31 16.34 6.35
N ARG A 362 -7.24 16.63 5.06
CA ARG A 362 -8.37 16.52 4.14
C ARG A 362 -8.84 15.08 3.94
N VAL A 363 -7.90 14.19 3.60
CA VAL A 363 -8.22 12.77 3.32
C VAL A 363 -8.78 12.10 4.57
N LEU A 364 -8.12 12.30 5.71
CA LEU A 364 -8.50 11.64 6.96
C LEU A 364 -9.76 12.23 7.58
N SER A 365 -10.01 13.54 7.46
CA SER A 365 -11.29 14.11 7.88
C SER A 365 -12.46 13.49 7.12
N SER A 366 -12.33 13.36 5.79
CA SER A 366 -13.36 12.72 4.96
C SER A 366 -13.57 11.23 5.32
N LEU A 367 -12.46 10.49 5.57
CA LEU A 367 -12.52 9.08 5.97
C LEU A 367 -13.20 8.92 7.33
N VAL A 368 -12.79 9.70 8.33
CA VAL A 368 -13.35 9.66 9.70
C VAL A 368 -14.81 10.09 9.71
N GLU A 369 -15.17 11.14 8.96
CA GLU A 369 -16.55 11.58 8.80
C GLU A 369 -17.41 10.45 8.21
N ARG A 370 -16.96 9.84 7.11
CA ARG A 370 -17.66 8.73 6.47
C ARG A 370 -17.79 7.54 7.43
N ALA A 371 -16.73 7.16 8.13
CA ALA A 371 -16.75 6.08 9.10
C ALA A 371 -17.65 6.39 10.32
N SER A 372 -17.93 7.66 10.58
CA SER A 372 -18.80 8.11 11.68
C SER A 372 -20.29 8.13 11.31
N MET A 373 -20.62 8.17 10.03
CA MET A 373 -21.99 8.05 9.56
C MET A 373 -22.49 6.62 9.78
N GLY A 374 -23.77 6.42 10.09
CA GLY A 374 -24.37 5.08 10.18
C GLY A 374 -24.25 4.39 8.82
N GLY A 375 -23.30 3.47 8.68
CA GLY A 375 -23.01 2.80 7.42
C GLY A 375 -23.62 1.41 7.35
N ARG A 376 -24.36 1.12 6.27
CA ARG A 376 -24.51 -0.25 5.78
C ARG A 376 -23.50 -0.42 4.66
N HIS A 377 -22.55 -1.35 4.83
CA HIS A 377 -21.58 -1.70 3.80
C HIS A 377 -22.02 -2.91 2.96
N PHE A 378 -23.29 -3.35 3.17
CA PHE A 378 -23.96 -4.36 2.37
C PHE A 378 -25.06 -3.71 1.52
N ALA A 379 -25.21 -4.14 0.28
CA ALA A 379 -26.40 -3.87 -0.49
C ALA A 379 -27.59 -4.51 0.22
N ASP A 380 -28.71 -3.79 0.34
CA ASP A 380 -29.94 -4.30 0.97
C ASP A 380 -30.45 -5.53 0.17
N SER A 381 -29.99 -6.72 0.52
CA SER A 381 -30.64 -7.95 0.09
C SER A 381 -31.84 -8.18 1.00
N ALA A 382 -33.02 -8.19 0.42
CA ALA A 382 -34.30 -8.32 1.12
C ALA A 382 -34.57 -9.69 1.80
N SER A 383 -33.53 -10.50 2.07
CA SER A 383 -33.68 -11.91 2.47
C SER A 383 -33.10 -12.31 3.83
N GLU A 384 -32.53 -11.39 4.62
CA GLU A 384 -32.00 -11.79 5.93
C GLU A 384 -32.67 -11.10 7.11
N ARG A 385 -33.98 -11.38 7.29
CA ARG A 385 -34.61 -11.30 8.60
C ARG A 385 -34.69 -12.71 9.20
N GLY A 386 -33.65 -13.15 9.83
CA GLY A 386 -33.69 -14.36 10.65
C GLY A 386 -32.37 -15.12 10.65
N GLU A 387 -31.41 -14.66 11.42
CA GLU A 387 -30.49 -15.53 12.16
C GLU A 387 -29.67 -14.66 13.11
N ARG A 388 -30.14 -14.58 14.35
CA ARG A 388 -29.35 -14.06 15.47
C ARG A 388 -28.41 -15.15 15.95
N ALA A 389 -27.15 -14.78 16.02
CA ALA A 389 -26.12 -15.26 16.94
C ALA A 389 -26.14 -16.77 17.29
N ALA A 390 -25.27 -17.53 16.63
CA ALA A 390 -24.66 -18.69 17.25
C ALA A 390 -23.25 -18.27 17.73
N GLU A 391 -23.04 -18.26 19.02
CA GLU A 391 -21.72 -18.15 19.65
C GLU A 391 -20.85 -19.30 19.18
N GLY A 392 -19.82 -19.00 18.42
CA GLY A 392 -18.82 -19.97 17.98
C GLY A 392 -17.42 -19.44 18.25
N GLN A 393 -16.73 -20.10 19.15
CA GLN A 393 -15.29 -19.92 19.37
C GLN A 393 -14.55 -20.04 18.03
N TRP A 394 -13.89 -18.97 17.63
CA TRP A 394 -13.11 -18.92 16.41
C TRP A 394 -11.76 -19.61 16.59
N THR A 395 -11.69 -20.86 16.18
CA THR A 395 -10.40 -21.57 16.06
C THR A 395 -9.88 -21.38 14.64
N VAL A 396 -8.73 -20.73 14.53
CA VAL A 396 -7.99 -20.58 13.26
C VAL A 396 -7.63 -21.98 12.75
N GLN A 397 -8.26 -22.44 11.68
CA GLN A 397 -7.70 -23.55 10.91
C GLN A 397 -6.49 -23.01 10.14
N ARG A 398 -5.31 -23.37 10.66
CA ARG A 398 -4.02 -23.06 10.05
C ARG A 398 -3.87 -23.87 8.79
N THR A 399 -3.80 -23.24 7.63
CA THR A 399 -3.22 -23.88 6.45
C THR A 399 -1.72 -23.94 6.69
N PRO A 400 -1.08 -25.13 6.65
CA PRO A 400 0.37 -25.23 6.78
C PRO A 400 1.01 -24.46 5.62
N ALA A 401 1.96 -23.59 5.93
CA ALA A 401 2.89 -23.09 4.93
C ALA A 401 3.52 -24.30 4.24
N THR A 402 3.27 -24.48 2.96
CA THR A 402 3.92 -25.51 2.14
C THR A 402 5.42 -25.30 2.25
N ALA A 403 6.08 -26.22 2.94
CA ALA A 403 7.51 -26.36 2.90
C ALA A 403 7.91 -26.53 1.43
N ALA A 404 8.67 -25.56 0.92
CA ALA A 404 9.33 -25.72 -0.36
C ALA A 404 10.27 -26.93 -0.24
N SER A 405 9.95 -27.96 -1.00
CA SER A 405 10.66 -29.22 -1.09
C SER A 405 12.12 -29.01 -1.44
N GLU A 406 12.98 -29.50 -0.57
CA GLU A 406 14.24 -30.10 -0.96
C GLU A 406 13.91 -31.25 -1.91
N GLU A 407 14.39 -31.18 -3.16
CA GLU A 407 14.82 -32.34 -3.95
C GLU A 407 15.28 -31.86 -5.33
N SER A 408 16.60 -31.80 -5.52
CA SER A 408 17.27 -32.36 -6.68
C SER A 408 18.80 -32.31 -6.51
N GLU A 409 19.33 -33.20 -5.70
CA GLU A 409 20.66 -33.72 -5.95
C GLU A 409 20.57 -34.86 -6.97
N GLY A 410 20.83 -34.56 -8.21
CA GLY A 410 21.07 -35.53 -9.28
C GLY A 410 22.56 -35.65 -9.55
N LYS A 411 23.18 -36.74 -9.08
CA LYS A 411 24.55 -37.12 -9.39
C LYS A 411 24.81 -37.26 -10.88
N PRO A 412 25.99 -36.92 -11.40
CA PRO A 412 26.37 -37.26 -12.74
C PRO A 412 26.98 -38.68 -12.76
N SER A 413 26.41 -39.56 -13.56
CA SER A 413 27.06 -40.81 -13.97
C SER A 413 27.79 -40.57 -15.28
N GLY A 414 29.06 -40.94 -15.26
CA GLY A 414 30.00 -40.73 -16.33
C GLY A 414 29.95 -41.78 -17.46
N MET A 415 30.91 -41.61 -18.37
CA MET A 415 31.44 -42.50 -19.42
C MET A 415 30.71 -42.56 -20.76
N ARG A 416 31.17 -41.91 -21.79
CA ARG A 416 32.25 -42.23 -22.73
C ARG A 416 32.41 -41.09 -23.76
#